data_3a8a3aa9e151172da32e34bed5a4ad65
#
_entry.id   3a8a3aa9e151172da32e34bed5a4ad65
#
_cell.length_a   1.000
_cell.length_b   1.000
_cell.length_c   1.000
_cell.angle_alpha   90.00
_cell.angle_beta   90.00
_cell.angle_gamma   90.00
#
_symmetry.space_group_name_H-M   'P 1'
#
loop_
_entity.id
_entity.type
_entity.pdbx_description
1 polymer ?
#
loop_
_entity_poly.entity_id
_entity_poly.type
_entity_poly.pdbx_seq_one_letter_code
_entity_poly.pdbx_strand_id
1 'polypeptide(L)'
;MKFLVTGGLGFIGSNFIREIIQNNTSQVVNIDRESSGSNHKNISDIVHNSNYQFVKGDIQDKKIMEKLINDCDVIVNFAAESHVDRSISTPQIFMDSNILGVFNILEIIKNNPKKLIHISTDEVFGSLPEGSADEFTRFNPSSPYSASKAAAEHLINSYVKTFDIDAIITRCTNNFGPRQFPEKLIPKTIIFAEKNIKIPIYGKGNSKRDWIYVLDHCKAIIDIIKGGKIGNTYNISAENELQNIAIVKKILEKMGKSEKLIEYVKDRPGEDKRYSMNSSKIRKELGWKCKVDFDKGLDNTIEWYLENIEWWQDSELSKLKQIPWMK
;
A
#
# COMPACT_ATOMS: atom_id res chain seq x y z
N MET A 1 -20.87 -5.58 -11.19
CA MET A 1 -20.13 -6.16 -10.05
C MET A 1 -20.09 -5.12 -8.94
N LYS A 2 -20.35 -5.53 -7.70
CA LYS A 2 -20.31 -4.65 -6.54
C LYS A 2 -19.10 -4.98 -5.66
N PHE A 3 -18.21 -4.01 -5.50
CA PHE A 3 -16.99 -4.14 -4.71
C PHE A 3 -17.19 -3.59 -3.30
N LEU A 4 -16.72 -4.32 -2.31
CA LEU A 4 -16.43 -3.78 -0.99
C LEU A 4 -14.94 -3.50 -0.91
N VAL A 5 -14.56 -2.23 -0.89
CA VAL A 5 -13.17 -1.79 -0.75
C VAL A 5 -12.96 -1.31 0.67
N THR A 6 -12.04 -1.93 1.39
CA THR A 6 -11.66 -1.48 2.74
C THR A 6 -10.41 -0.64 2.68
N GLY A 7 -10.31 0.42 3.48
CA GLY A 7 -9.17 1.34 3.44
C GLY A 7 -9.09 2.21 2.17
N GLY A 8 -10.25 2.50 1.56
CA GLY A 8 -10.31 3.22 0.29
C GLY A 8 -10.09 4.74 0.39
N LEU A 9 -9.97 5.32 1.58
CA LEU A 9 -9.49 6.69 1.77
C LEU A 9 -7.95 6.76 1.79
N GLY A 10 -7.27 5.60 1.84
CA GLY A 10 -5.82 5.52 1.75
C GLY A 10 -5.28 5.71 0.33
N PHE A 11 -3.95 5.71 0.20
CA PHE A 11 -3.24 5.96 -1.05
C PHE A 11 -3.62 4.96 -2.17
N ILE A 12 -3.35 3.67 -1.97
CA ILE A 12 -3.57 2.66 -3.01
C ILE A 12 -5.05 2.43 -3.23
N GLY A 13 -5.83 2.32 -2.13
CA GLY A 13 -7.28 2.08 -2.19
C GLY A 13 -8.03 3.16 -2.97
N SER A 14 -7.71 4.43 -2.78
CA SER A 14 -8.36 5.54 -3.50
C SER A 14 -8.02 5.55 -5.00
N ASN A 15 -6.78 5.22 -5.38
CA ASN A 15 -6.41 5.07 -6.78
C ASN A 15 -7.10 3.83 -7.41
N PHE A 16 -7.21 2.72 -6.69
CA PHE A 16 -7.95 1.54 -7.15
C PHE A 16 -9.43 1.85 -7.38
N ILE A 17 -10.09 2.54 -6.44
CA ILE A 17 -11.50 2.92 -6.59
C ILE A 17 -11.72 3.74 -7.86
N ARG A 18 -10.82 4.68 -8.18
CA ARG A 18 -10.89 5.47 -9.41
C ARG A 18 -10.84 4.60 -10.66
N GLU A 19 -9.88 3.67 -10.72
CA GLU A 19 -9.75 2.74 -11.85
C GLU A 19 -11.02 1.89 -12.05
N ILE A 20 -11.70 1.50 -10.97
CA ILE A 20 -12.95 0.72 -11.04
C ILE A 20 -14.13 1.59 -11.51
N ILE A 21 -14.26 2.81 -10.98
CA ILE A 21 -15.40 3.69 -11.25
C ILE A 21 -15.36 4.28 -12.67
N GLN A 22 -14.18 4.57 -13.20
CA GLN A 22 -14.02 5.11 -14.56
C GLN A 22 -14.70 4.27 -15.65
N ASN A 23 -14.82 2.97 -15.44
CA ASN A 23 -15.47 2.07 -16.39
C ASN A 23 -17.02 2.04 -16.30
N ASN A 24 -17.62 2.78 -15.35
CA ASN A 24 -19.08 2.95 -15.13
C ASN A 24 -19.93 1.65 -15.06
N THR A 25 -19.29 0.48 -14.92
CA THR A 25 -19.97 -0.83 -14.91
C THR A 25 -20.00 -1.49 -13.54
N SER A 26 -19.33 -0.89 -12.57
CA SER A 26 -19.14 -1.48 -11.25
C SER A 26 -19.52 -0.47 -10.16
N GLN A 27 -20.13 -0.99 -9.09
CA GLN A 27 -20.41 -0.23 -7.87
C GLN A 27 -19.31 -0.46 -6.84
N VAL A 28 -19.00 0.56 -6.05
CA VAL A 28 -18.03 0.51 -4.97
C VAL A 28 -18.62 1.01 -3.68
N VAL A 29 -18.61 0.17 -2.66
CA VAL A 29 -18.78 0.57 -1.27
C VAL A 29 -17.40 0.63 -0.64
N ASN A 30 -17.00 1.80 -0.18
CA ASN A 30 -15.73 2.05 0.49
C ASN A 30 -15.96 2.15 1.99
N ILE A 31 -15.38 1.25 2.77
CA ILE A 31 -15.33 1.37 4.23
C ILE A 31 -13.95 1.79 4.69
N ASP A 32 -13.88 2.85 5.52
CA ASP A 32 -12.64 3.35 6.11
C ASP A 32 -12.91 3.90 7.51
N ARG A 33 -12.00 3.63 8.45
CA ARG A 33 -12.11 4.13 9.82
C ARG A 33 -11.58 5.55 10.03
N GLU A 34 -11.05 6.16 8.96
CA GLU A 34 -10.45 7.50 8.97
C GLU A 34 -9.22 7.59 9.90
N SER A 35 -8.37 6.57 9.87
CA SER A 35 -7.12 6.55 10.62
C SER A 35 -6.01 7.34 9.94
N SER A 36 -4.82 7.30 10.52
CA SER A 36 -3.64 7.92 9.92
C SER A 36 -3.37 7.38 8.51
N GLY A 37 -3.24 8.27 7.55
CA GLY A 37 -3.06 7.93 6.12
C GLY A 37 -4.35 7.95 5.32
N SER A 38 -5.53 7.99 5.95
CA SER A 38 -6.81 8.24 5.29
C SER A 38 -6.98 9.74 5.03
N ASN A 39 -7.50 10.09 3.84
CA ASN A 39 -7.79 11.47 3.48
C ASN A 39 -9.01 11.55 2.56
N HIS A 40 -10.06 12.26 2.97
CA HIS A 40 -11.26 12.49 2.15
C HIS A 40 -10.96 13.23 0.84
N LYS A 41 -9.93 14.08 0.82
CA LYS A 41 -9.48 14.74 -0.41
C LYS A 41 -9.02 13.72 -1.48
N ASN A 42 -8.70 12.46 -1.09
CA ASN A 42 -8.34 11.40 -2.01
C ASN A 42 -9.47 10.96 -2.94
N ILE A 43 -10.71 11.22 -2.57
CA ILE A 43 -11.91 10.79 -3.30
C ILE A 43 -12.85 11.95 -3.63
N SER A 44 -12.43 13.20 -3.40
CA SER A 44 -13.30 14.39 -3.54
C SER A 44 -13.94 14.54 -4.93
N ASP A 45 -13.25 14.12 -5.97
CA ASP A 45 -13.70 14.15 -7.36
C ASP A 45 -14.68 13.01 -7.73
N ILE A 46 -14.79 11.97 -6.90
CA ILE A 46 -15.66 10.82 -7.15
C ILE A 46 -16.77 10.64 -6.10
N VAL A 47 -16.79 11.46 -5.05
CA VAL A 47 -17.75 11.30 -3.93
C VAL A 47 -19.21 11.42 -4.37
N HIS A 48 -19.49 12.16 -5.45
CA HIS A 48 -20.83 12.32 -6.01
C HIS A 48 -21.18 11.36 -7.16
N ASN A 49 -20.26 10.41 -7.47
CA ASN A 49 -20.55 9.40 -8.48
C ASN A 49 -21.60 8.42 -7.94
N SER A 50 -22.68 8.16 -8.71
CA SER A 50 -23.77 7.27 -8.32
C SER A 50 -23.34 5.82 -8.06
N ASN A 51 -22.20 5.41 -8.57
CA ASN A 51 -21.61 4.09 -8.35
C ASN A 51 -20.69 4.03 -7.13
N TYR A 52 -20.53 5.12 -6.38
CA TYR A 52 -19.68 5.21 -5.19
C TYR A 52 -20.49 5.46 -3.93
N GLN A 53 -20.19 4.71 -2.89
CA GLN A 53 -20.72 4.91 -1.54
C GLN A 53 -19.60 4.85 -0.51
N PHE A 54 -19.56 5.81 0.41
CA PHE A 54 -18.66 5.81 1.55
C PHE A 54 -19.41 5.37 2.82
N VAL A 55 -18.75 4.54 3.61
CA VAL A 55 -19.20 4.11 4.95
C VAL A 55 -18.05 4.33 5.92
N LYS A 56 -18.25 5.16 6.94
CA LYS A 56 -17.31 5.25 8.05
C LYS A 56 -17.45 4.04 8.95
N GLY A 57 -16.37 3.28 9.13
CA GLY A 57 -16.39 2.08 9.97
C GLY A 57 -15.05 1.38 10.00
N ASP A 58 -14.88 0.47 10.95
CA ASP A 58 -13.69 -0.35 11.12
C ASP A 58 -13.98 -1.79 10.63
N ILE A 59 -13.00 -2.43 9.98
CA ILE A 59 -13.08 -3.84 9.57
C ILE A 59 -13.19 -4.80 10.76
N GLN A 60 -12.91 -4.33 11.98
CA GLN A 60 -13.11 -5.06 13.22
C GLN A 60 -14.57 -5.04 13.70
N ASP A 61 -15.39 -4.09 13.23
CA ASP A 61 -16.82 -4.06 13.56
C ASP A 61 -17.57 -5.14 12.77
N LYS A 62 -17.83 -6.26 13.46
CA LYS A 62 -18.45 -7.42 12.87
C LYS A 62 -19.83 -7.10 12.27
N LYS A 63 -20.65 -6.29 12.95
CA LYS A 63 -22.03 -5.98 12.50
C LYS A 63 -22.03 -5.16 11.20
N ILE A 64 -21.15 -4.15 11.13
CA ILE A 64 -21.00 -3.34 9.92
C ILE A 64 -20.48 -4.22 8.79
N MET A 65 -19.43 -5.00 9.04
CA MET A 65 -18.82 -5.85 8.02
C MET A 65 -19.74 -6.95 7.50
N GLU A 66 -20.52 -7.62 8.37
CA GLU A 66 -21.53 -8.59 7.94
C GLU A 66 -22.55 -7.98 6.97
N LYS A 67 -23.07 -6.78 7.28
CA LYS A 67 -24.01 -6.08 6.40
C LYS A 67 -23.37 -5.74 5.05
N LEU A 68 -22.15 -5.22 5.03
CA LEU A 68 -21.47 -4.81 3.80
C LEU A 68 -21.02 -5.99 2.95
N ILE A 69 -20.53 -7.06 3.57
CA ILE A 69 -20.10 -8.28 2.89
C ILE A 69 -21.30 -9.00 2.26
N ASN A 70 -22.45 -9.04 2.94
CA ASN A 70 -23.67 -9.64 2.39
C ASN A 70 -24.08 -8.98 1.06
N ASP A 71 -23.82 -7.70 0.91
CA ASP A 71 -24.28 -6.87 -0.21
C ASP A 71 -23.18 -6.61 -1.27
N CYS A 72 -22.10 -7.39 -1.28
CA CYS A 72 -21.04 -7.27 -2.28
C CYS A 72 -20.75 -8.60 -2.99
N ASP A 73 -20.06 -8.50 -4.14
CA ASP A 73 -19.57 -9.65 -4.91
C ASP A 73 -18.11 -9.97 -4.59
N VAL A 74 -17.30 -8.92 -4.43
CA VAL A 74 -15.82 -9.00 -4.23
C VAL A 74 -15.40 -8.05 -3.12
N ILE A 75 -14.55 -8.55 -2.21
CA ILE A 75 -13.90 -7.77 -1.18
C ILE A 75 -12.46 -7.51 -1.61
N VAL A 76 -12.03 -6.24 -1.61
CA VAL A 76 -10.62 -5.86 -1.82
C VAL A 76 -10.12 -5.18 -0.56
N ASN A 77 -9.28 -5.89 0.18
CA ASN A 77 -8.85 -5.45 1.50
C ASN A 77 -7.53 -4.68 1.44
N PHE A 78 -7.62 -3.34 1.37
CA PHE A 78 -6.48 -2.42 1.56
C PHE A 78 -6.35 -1.96 3.01
N ALA A 79 -7.36 -2.13 3.85
CA ALA A 79 -7.32 -1.67 5.23
C ALA A 79 -6.16 -2.30 6.00
N ALA A 80 -5.22 -1.47 6.40
CA ALA A 80 -4.05 -1.85 7.18
C ALA A 80 -3.40 -0.61 7.79
N GLU A 81 -2.81 -0.77 8.97
CA GLU A 81 -1.75 0.14 9.40
C GLU A 81 -0.46 -0.24 8.64
N SER A 82 0.21 0.73 8.01
CA SER A 82 1.26 0.46 7.02
C SER A 82 2.57 1.23 7.23
N HIS A 83 2.70 1.99 8.31
CA HIS A 83 3.89 2.79 8.56
C HIS A 83 4.85 2.06 9.52
N VAL A 84 5.94 1.52 9.00
CA VAL A 84 6.92 0.72 9.78
C VAL A 84 7.37 1.47 11.04
N ASP A 85 7.73 2.75 10.94
CA ASP A 85 8.22 3.53 12.06
C ASP A 85 7.20 3.62 13.20
N ARG A 86 5.90 3.73 12.87
CA ARG A 86 4.82 3.69 13.87
C ARG A 86 4.63 2.30 14.45
N SER A 87 4.90 1.24 13.69
CA SER A 87 4.79 -0.11 14.21
C SER A 87 5.82 -0.38 15.33
N ILE A 88 6.96 0.30 15.30
CA ILE A 88 7.98 0.21 16.35
C ILE A 88 7.51 0.91 17.63
N SER A 89 6.84 2.06 17.50
CA SER A 89 6.38 2.85 18.67
C SER A 89 5.04 2.40 19.25
N THR A 90 4.12 1.90 18.40
CA THR A 90 2.75 1.51 18.78
C THR A 90 2.31 0.23 18.06
N PRO A 91 2.91 -0.94 18.37
CA PRO A 91 2.66 -2.18 17.64
C PRO A 91 1.23 -2.71 17.76
N GLN A 92 0.54 -2.44 18.87
CA GLN A 92 -0.81 -2.96 19.13
C GLN A 92 -1.80 -2.65 18.02
N ILE A 93 -1.81 -1.41 17.52
CA ILE A 93 -2.75 -1.00 16.47
C ILE A 93 -2.55 -1.76 15.14
N PHE A 94 -1.34 -2.29 14.92
CA PHE A 94 -1.02 -3.15 13.77
C PHE A 94 -1.58 -4.57 13.95
N MET A 95 -1.53 -5.11 15.18
CA MET A 95 -2.15 -6.41 15.50
C MET A 95 -3.67 -6.30 15.34
N ASP A 96 -4.26 -5.26 15.88
CA ASP A 96 -5.71 -5.03 15.83
C ASP A 96 -6.20 -4.88 14.39
N SER A 97 -5.58 -4.01 13.61
CA SER A 97 -6.00 -3.74 12.24
C SER A 97 -5.63 -4.87 11.27
N ASN A 98 -4.35 -5.28 11.28
CA ASN A 98 -3.83 -6.15 10.22
C ASN A 98 -4.10 -7.63 10.46
N ILE A 99 -4.30 -8.06 11.71
CA ILE A 99 -4.58 -9.46 12.07
C ILE A 99 -6.05 -9.62 12.45
N LEU A 100 -6.52 -8.94 13.51
CA LEU A 100 -7.89 -9.13 13.99
C LEU A 100 -8.93 -8.62 13.00
N GLY A 101 -8.65 -7.51 12.30
CA GLY A 101 -9.53 -7.04 11.22
C GLY A 101 -9.64 -8.04 10.07
N VAL A 102 -8.53 -8.66 9.65
CA VAL A 102 -8.53 -9.72 8.63
C VAL A 102 -9.26 -10.96 9.13
N PHE A 103 -8.99 -11.38 10.37
CA PHE A 103 -9.71 -12.50 11.00
C PHE A 103 -11.23 -12.30 10.99
N ASN A 104 -11.69 -11.08 11.30
CA ASN A 104 -13.13 -10.77 11.26
C ASN A 104 -13.72 -10.94 9.85
N ILE A 105 -13.04 -10.46 8.81
CA ILE A 105 -13.47 -10.69 7.42
C ILE A 105 -13.56 -12.19 7.12
N LEU A 106 -12.55 -12.97 7.50
CA LEU A 106 -12.49 -14.41 7.25
C LEU A 106 -13.62 -15.16 7.94
N GLU A 107 -13.93 -14.83 9.20
CA GLU A 107 -15.05 -15.46 9.93
C GLU A 107 -16.43 -15.17 9.29
N ILE A 108 -16.58 -14.01 8.66
CA ILE A 108 -17.81 -13.67 7.95
C ILE A 108 -17.90 -14.44 6.63
N ILE A 109 -16.85 -14.42 5.80
CA ILE A 109 -16.88 -15.06 4.47
C ILE A 109 -16.87 -16.58 4.55
N LYS A 110 -16.41 -17.17 5.64
CA LYS A 110 -16.53 -18.61 5.90
C LYS A 110 -17.99 -19.11 5.83
N ASN A 111 -18.92 -18.30 6.31
CA ASN A 111 -20.35 -18.63 6.34
C ASN A 111 -21.15 -17.95 5.20
N ASN A 112 -20.55 -17.03 4.50
CA ASN A 112 -21.13 -16.30 3.36
C ASN A 112 -20.06 -16.12 2.26
N PRO A 113 -19.88 -17.12 1.39
CA PRO A 113 -18.78 -17.15 0.43
C PRO A 113 -18.72 -15.91 -0.46
N LYS A 114 -17.60 -15.21 -0.42
CA LYS A 114 -17.25 -14.03 -1.24
C LYS A 114 -15.79 -14.11 -1.65
N LYS A 115 -15.50 -13.61 -2.85
CA LYS A 115 -14.12 -13.51 -3.29
C LYS A 115 -13.37 -12.42 -2.49
N LEU A 116 -12.29 -12.79 -1.82
CA LEU A 116 -11.40 -11.89 -1.11
C LEU A 116 -10.10 -11.68 -1.87
N ILE A 117 -9.75 -10.43 -2.15
CA ILE A 117 -8.41 -10.03 -2.59
C ILE A 117 -7.73 -9.30 -1.43
N HIS A 118 -6.71 -9.91 -0.86
CA HIS A 118 -5.96 -9.32 0.25
C HIS A 118 -4.65 -8.69 -0.23
N ILE A 119 -4.46 -7.42 0.11
CA ILE A 119 -3.26 -6.68 -0.28
C ILE A 119 -2.21 -6.81 0.82
N SER A 120 -1.09 -7.45 0.50
CA SER A 120 0.08 -7.65 1.36
C SER A 120 1.30 -6.89 0.81
N THR A 121 2.49 -7.24 1.27
CA THR A 121 3.72 -6.50 1.05
C THR A 121 4.92 -7.43 0.85
N ASP A 122 5.95 -6.97 0.16
CA ASP A 122 7.26 -7.61 0.04
C ASP A 122 8.02 -7.67 1.37
N GLU A 123 7.67 -6.81 2.33
CA GLU A 123 8.32 -6.76 3.65
C GLU A 123 8.14 -8.05 4.46
N VAL A 124 7.19 -8.94 4.10
CA VAL A 124 7.03 -10.26 4.75
C VAL A 124 8.25 -11.16 4.55
N PHE A 125 9.05 -10.93 3.51
CA PHE A 125 10.25 -11.70 3.24
C PHE A 125 11.48 -11.24 4.03
N GLY A 126 11.43 -10.02 4.62
CA GLY A 126 12.59 -9.40 5.25
C GLY A 126 13.68 -9.02 4.25
N SER A 127 14.87 -8.74 4.74
CA SER A 127 15.99 -8.33 3.90
C SER A 127 16.57 -9.49 3.10
N LEU A 128 16.64 -9.33 1.77
CA LEU A 128 17.24 -10.29 0.84
C LEU A 128 18.53 -9.70 0.27
N PRO A 129 19.73 -10.11 0.76
CA PRO A 129 21.01 -9.59 0.26
C PRO A 129 21.20 -9.89 -1.22
N GLU A 130 20.77 -11.09 -1.67
CA GLU A 130 20.90 -11.60 -3.04
C GLU A 130 19.59 -12.25 -3.51
N GLY A 131 19.44 -12.41 -4.82
CA GLY A 131 18.28 -13.03 -5.43
C GLY A 131 17.02 -12.17 -5.35
N SER A 132 15.87 -12.80 -5.59
CA SER A 132 14.53 -12.20 -5.52
C SER A 132 13.54 -13.19 -4.93
N ALA A 133 12.64 -12.76 -4.07
CA ALA A 133 11.60 -13.60 -3.49
C ALA A 133 10.54 -13.97 -4.54
N ASP A 134 10.24 -15.23 -4.66
CA ASP A 134 9.05 -15.74 -5.34
C ASP A 134 7.90 -15.96 -4.35
N GLU A 135 6.76 -16.47 -4.83
CA GLU A 135 5.58 -16.68 -4.00
C GLU A 135 5.75 -17.77 -2.93
N PHE A 136 6.78 -18.63 -3.05
CA PHE A 136 7.09 -19.75 -2.14
C PHE A 136 8.22 -19.44 -1.17
N THR A 137 8.88 -18.31 -1.32
CA THR A 137 9.97 -17.88 -0.44
C THR A 137 9.49 -17.75 1.01
N ARG A 138 10.28 -18.26 1.95
CA ARG A 138 9.94 -18.24 3.39
C ARG A 138 9.89 -16.80 3.91
N PHE A 139 8.93 -16.53 4.79
CA PHE A 139 8.82 -15.27 5.50
C PHE A 139 9.91 -15.12 6.55
N ASN A 140 10.44 -13.90 6.65
CA ASN A 140 11.43 -13.50 7.66
C ASN A 140 11.22 -12.02 8.04
N PRO A 141 10.01 -11.64 8.51
CA PRO A 141 9.68 -10.24 8.78
C PRO A 141 10.55 -9.65 9.90
N SER A 142 11.01 -8.42 9.72
CA SER A 142 11.93 -7.72 10.64
C SER A 142 11.27 -6.63 11.48
N SER A 143 10.01 -6.30 11.21
CA SER A 143 9.27 -5.25 11.94
C SER A 143 7.91 -5.76 12.43
N PRO A 144 7.29 -5.11 13.46
CA PRO A 144 5.92 -5.46 13.87
C PRO A 144 4.90 -5.32 12.73
N TYR A 145 5.07 -4.33 11.83
CA TYR A 145 4.26 -4.20 10.63
C TYR A 145 4.38 -5.44 9.73
N SER A 146 5.58 -5.77 9.28
CA SER A 146 5.80 -6.91 8.37
C SER A 146 5.38 -8.24 9.00
N ALA A 147 5.60 -8.41 10.33
CA ALA A 147 5.13 -9.57 11.08
C ALA A 147 3.60 -9.67 11.10
N SER A 148 2.89 -8.54 11.29
CA SER A 148 1.42 -8.53 11.25
C SER A 148 0.86 -8.87 9.86
N LYS A 149 1.50 -8.43 8.79
CA LYS A 149 1.12 -8.79 7.42
C LYS A 149 1.38 -10.26 7.12
N ALA A 150 2.53 -10.80 7.55
CA ALA A 150 2.83 -12.23 7.44
C ALA A 150 1.82 -13.11 8.19
N ALA A 151 1.43 -12.70 9.41
CA ALA A 151 0.41 -13.38 10.20
C ALA A 151 -0.95 -13.39 9.49
N ALA A 152 -1.35 -12.27 8.89
CA ALA A 152 -2.59 -12.19 8.12
C ALA A 152 -2.58 -13.16 6.92
N GLU A 153 -1.48 -13.24 6.18
CA GLU A 153 -1.34 -14.20 5.07
C GLU A 153 -1.44 -15.66 5.55
N HIS A 154 -0.81 -15.99 6.67
CA HIS A 154 -0.93 -17.34 7.24
C HIS A 154 -2.36 -17.66 7.66
N LEU A 155 -3.09 -16.70 8.24
CA LEU A 155 -4.52 -16.88 8.55
C LEU A 155 -5.33 -17.14 7.27
N ILE A 156 -5.19 -16.30 6.25
CA ILE A 156 -5.90 -16.46 4.98
C ILE A 156 -5.62 -17.84 4.37
N ASN A 157 -4.34 -18.22 4.28
CA ASN A 157 -3.95 -19.51 3.74
C ASN A 157 -4.51 -20.71 4.54
N SER A 158 -4.60 -20.58 5.86
CA SER A 158 -5.20 -21.61 6.72
C SER A 158 -6.72 -21.72 6.45
N TYR A 159 -7.41 -20.59 6.27
CA TYR A 159 -8.84 -20.56 5.98
C TYR A 159 -9.17 -21.10 4.58
N VAL A 160 -8.35 -20.79 3.57
CA VAL A 160 -8.47 -21.41 2.24
C VAL A 160 -8.38 -22.93 2.36
N LYS A 161 -7.39 -23.45 3.09
CA LYS A 161 -7.18 -24.91 3.22
C LYS A 161 -8.23 -25.61 4.07
N THR A 162 -8.71 -24.96 5.13
CA THR A 162 -9.59 -25.59 6.12
C THR A 162 -11.07 -25.40 5.80
N PHE A 163 -11.44 -24.26 5.25
CA PHE A 163 -12.82 -23.85 5.03
C PHE A 163 -13.17 -23.58 3.57
N ASP A 164 -12.23 -23.79 2.65
CA ASP A 164 -12.39 -23.63 1.19
C ASP A 164 -12.90 -22.22 0.79
N ILE A 165 -12.42 -21.19 1.46
CA ILE A 165 -12.79 -19.81 1.13
C ILE A 165 -12.11 -19.32 -0.15
N ASP A 166 -12.82 -18.49 -0.91
CA ASP A 166 -12.35 -17.87 -2.15
C ASP A 166 -11.45 -16.67 -1.87
N ALA A 167 -10.16 -16.90 -1.57
CA ALA A 167 -9.21 -15.82 -1.33
C ALA A 167 -8.00 -15.86 -2.27
N ILE A 168 -7.51 -14.67 -2.65
CA ILE A 168 -6.25 -14.46 -3.36
C ILE A 168 -5.44 -13.42 -2.58
N ILE A 169 -4.16 -13.69 -2.39
CA ILE A 169 -3.22 -12.78 -1.75
C ILE A 169 -2.40 -12.08 -2.83
N THR A 170 -2.16 -10.78 -2.69
CA THR A 170 -1.21 -10.04 -3.51
C THR A 170 -0.13 -9.44 -2.64
N ARG A 171 1.13 -9.53 -3.04
CA ARG A 171 2.25 -8.84 -2.39
C ARG A 171 2.78 -7.80 -3.36
N CYS A 172 2.93 -6.58 -2.90
CA CYS A 172 3.46 -5.50 -3.73
C CYS A 172 4.75 -4.94 -3.17
N THR A 173 5.59 -4.41 -4.06
CA THR A 173 6.77 -3.61 -3.73
C THR A 173 6.39 -2.18 -3.35
N ASN A 174 7.38 -1.32 -3.11
CA ASN A 174 7.12 0.06 -2.70
C ASN A 174 6.33 0.84 -3.76
N ASN A 175 5.09 1.14 -3.45
CA ASN A 175 4.24 1.96 -4.31
C ASN A 175 4.61 3.45 -4.20
N PHE A 176 4.52 4.18 -5.32
CA PHE A 176 4.62 5.64 -5.36
C PHE A 176 3.64 6.22 -6.38
N GLY A 177 3.29 7.49 -6.21
CA GLY A 177 2.35 8.16 -7.12
C GLY A 177 1.49 9.22 -6.45
N PRO A 178 0.52 9.78 -7.17
CA PRO A 178 -0.47 10.72 -6.67
C PRO A 178 -1.20 10.24 -5.43
N ARG A 179 -1.45 11.14 -4.46
CA ARG A 179 -2.19 10.86 -3.20
C ARG A 179 -1.46 9.98 -2.19
N GLN A 180 -0.18 9.70 -2.37
CA GLN A 180 0.60 9.00 -1.35
C GLN A 180 0.77 9.87 -0.11
N PHE A 181 0.57 9.27 1.07
CA PHE A 181 0.61 10.04 2.33
C PHE A 181 1.98 10.72 2.54
N PRO A 182 2.03 11.99 2.98
CA PRO A 182 3.22 12.83 3.03
C PRO A 182 4.39 12.32 3.87
N GLU A 183 4.18 11.36 4.77
CA GLU A 183 5.25 10.79 5.60
C GLU A 183 6.19 9.83 4.85
N LYS A 184 5.78 9.33 3.67
CA LYS A 184 6.57 8.40 2.86
C LYS A 184 7.70 9.13 2.12
N LEU A 185 8.76 8.38 1.73
CA LEU A 185 10.01 8.95 1.21
C LEU A 185 9.81 9.92 0.05
N ILE A 186 9.13 9.50 -1.02
CA ILE A 186 8.97 10.32 -2.24
C ILE A 186 8.15 11.57 -1.94
N PRO A 187 6.91 11.49 -1.40
CA PRO A 187 6.13 12.69 -1.11
C PRO A 187 6.80 13.61 -0.09
N LYS A 188 7.41 13.07 0.98
CA LYS A 188 8.16 13.87 1.95
C LYS A 188 9.28 14.65 1.28
N THR A 189 10.04 13.99 0.39
CA THR A 189 11.13 14.64 -0.34
C THR A 189 10.61 15.79 -1.21
N ILE A 190 9.53 15.58 -1.97
CA ILE A 190 8.93 16.61 -2.82
C ILE A 190 8.47 17.80 -1.98
N ILE A 191 7.71 17.56 -0.91
CA ILE A 191 7.16 18.60 -0.04
C ILE A 191 8.29 19.40 0.65
N PHE A 192 9.32 18.71 1.15
CA PHE A 192 10.43 19.36 1.85
C PHE A 192 11.31 20.13 0.86
N ALA A 193 11.54 19.60 -0.35
CA ALA A 193 12.25 20.29 -1.41
C ALA A 193 11.50 21.57 -1.84
N GLU A 194 10.18 21.51 -2.03
CA GLU A 194 9.36 22.66 -2.38
C GLU A 194 9.42 23.74 -1.30
N LYS A 195 9.38 23.38 -0.03
CA LYS A 195 9.49 24.31 1.10
C LYS A 195 10.93 24.68 1.48
N ASN A 196 11.94 24.20 0.75
CA ASN A 196 13.37 24.38 1.07
C ASN A 196 13.73 23.95 2.50
N ILE A 197 13.16 22.83 2.98
CA ILE A 197 13.38 22.25 4.31
C ILE A 197 14.37 21.08 4.19
N LYS A 198 15.16 20.82 5.23
CA LYS A 198 16.06 19.67 5.30
C LYS A 198 15.30 18.35 5.19
N ILE A 199 15.79 17.45 4.33
CA ILE A 199 15.21 16.14 4.00
C ILE A 199 15.97 15.09 4.81
N PRO A 200 15.36 14.47 5.82
CA PRO A 200 16.02 13.46 6.64
C PRO A 200 16.16 12.14 5.88
N ILE A 201 17.38 11.65 5.79
CA ILE A 201 17.74 10.37 5.17
C ILE A 201 18.34 9.45 6.23
N TYR A 202 17.73 8.28 6.44
CA TYR A 202 18.18 7.30 7.40
C TYR A 202 19.51 6.68 7.01
N GLY A 203 20.45 6.61 7.95
CA GLY A 203 21.79 6.10 7.74
C GLY A 203 22.49 6.85 6.61
N LYS A 204 22.97 6.13 5.60
CA LYS A 204 23.57 6.67 4.37
C LYS A 204 22.60 6.68 3.18
N GLY A 205 21.34 6.25 3.37
CA GLY A 205 20.35 6.12 2.30
C GLY A 205 20.62 4.98 1.31
N ASN A 206 21.48 4.03 1.67
CA ASN A 206 21.89 2.93 0.77
C ASN A 206 20.89 1.77 0.70
N SER A 207 19.84 1.77 1.52
CA SER A 207 18.80 0.75 1.46
C SER A 207 18.14 0.75 0.10
N LYS A 208 18.04 -0.44 -0.52
CA LYS A 208 17.44 -0.62 -1.85
C LYS A 208 15.99 -1.06 -1.73
N ARG A 209 15.13 -0.49 -2.56
CA ARG A 209 13.72 -0.85 -2.68
C ARG A 209 13.37 -0.96 -4.15
N ASP A 210 12.47 -1.85 -4.47
CA ASP A 210 11.81 -1.89 -5.78
C ASP A 210 10.60 -0.94 -5.77
N TRP A 211 10.46 -0.15 -6.82
CA TRP A 211 9.47 0.94 -6.88
C TRP A 211 8.50 0.75 -8.03
N ILE A 212 7.21 0.63 -7.68
CA ILE A 212 6.12 0.47 -8.63
C ILE A 212 5.19 1.69 -8.62
N TYR A 213 4.83 2.18 -9.81
CA TYR A 213 3.84 3.24 -9.94
C TYR A 213 2.45 2.72 -9.55
N VAL A 214 1.73 3.48 -8.73
CA VAL A 214 0.48 3.02 -8.09
C VAL A 214 -0.58 2.55 -9.07
N LEU A 215 -0.70 3.18 -10.26
CA LEU A 215 -1.69 2.77 -11.26
C LEU A 215 -1.35 1.40 -11.89
N ASP A 216 -0.09 1.07 -12.05
CA ASP A 216 0.32 -0.27 -12.51
C ASP A 216 -0.02 -1.34 -11.47
N HIS A 217 0.15 -1.04 -10.18
CA HIS A 217 -0.30 -1.92 -9.10
C HIS A 217 -1.82 -2.08 -9.10
N CYS A 218 -2.59 -0.99 -9.23
CA CYS A 218 -4.06 -1.07 -9.31
C CYS A 218 -4.51 -1.94 -10.49
N LYS A 219 -3.87 -1.82 -11.65
CA LYS A 219 -4.15 -2.67 -12.82
C LYS A 219 -3.82 -4.14 -12.57
N ALA A 220 -2.71 -4.44 -11.88
CA ALA A 220 -2.39 -5.81 -11.48
C ALA A 220 -3.50 -6.42 -10.63
N ILE A 221 -4.01 -5.66 -9.64
CA ILE A 221 -5.13 -6.11 -8.79
C ILE A 221 -6.38 -6.38 -9.64
N ILE A 222 -6.71 -5.50 -10.58
CA ILE A 222 -7.86 -5.69 -11.49
C ILE A 222 -7.71 -6.95 -12.34
N ASP A 223 -6.51 -7.21 -12.88
CA ASP A 223 -6.23 -8.40 -13.68
C ASP A 223 -6.31 -9.67 -12.82
N ILE A 224 -5.86 -9.62 -11.55
CA ILE A 224 -6.00 -10.71 -10.59
C ILE A 224 -7.48 -10.96 -10.23
N ILE A 225 -8.29 -9.93 -10.05
CA ILE A 225 -9.74 -10.09 -9.80
C ILE A 225 -10.41 -10.84 -10.96
N LYS A 226 -10.01 -10.56 -12.21
CA LYS A 226 -10.59 -11.15 -13.42
C LYS A 226 -10.11 -12.56 -13.71
N GLY A 227 -8.83 -12.84 -13.54
CA GLY A 227 -8.19 -14.08 -14.01
C GLY A 227 -7.33 -14.81 -12.98
N GLY A 228 -7.15 -14.26 -11.79
CA GLY A 228 -6.34 -14.89 -10.73
C GLY A 228 -7.00 -16.16 -10.19
N LYS A 229 -6.17 -17.15 -9.88
CA LYS A 229 -6.61 -18.44 -9.34
C LYS A 229 -6.83 -18.34 -7.83
N ILE A 230 -7.98 -18.79 -7.36
CA ILE A 230 -8.31 -18.89 -5.92
C ILE A 230 -7.25 -19.71 -5.20
N GLY A 231 -6.97 -19.34 -3.95
CA GLY A 231 -5.96 -19.96 -3.10
C GLY A 231 -4.50 -19.64 -3.50
N ASN A 232 -4.29 -18.80 -4.51
CA ASN A 232 -2.95 -18.41 -4.94
C ASN A 232 -2.52 -17.08 -4.36
N THR A 233 -1.20 -16.91 -4.34
CA THR A 233 -0.53 -15.63 -4.10
C THR A 233 0.09 -15.13 -5.40
N TYR A 234 0.10 -13.81 -5.60
CA TYR A 234 0.76 -13.14 -6.72
C TYR A 234 1.67 -12.02 -6.22
N ASN A 235 2.94 -12.10 -6.58
CA ASN A 235 3.89 -11.02 -6.37
C ASN A 235 3.76 -9.97 -7.48
N ILE A 236 3.72 -8.69 -7.09
CA ILE A 236 3.55 -7.55 -8.00
C ILE A 236 4.75 -6.62 -7.80
N SER A 237 5.66 -6.62 -8.73
CA SER A 237 6.96 -5.93 -8.70
C SER A 237 7.25 -5.28 -10.04
N ALA A 238 7.83 -4.09 -10.02
CA ALA A 238 8.33 -3.44 -11.23
C ALA A 238 9.72 -3.95 -11.63
N GLU A 239 10.41 -4.68 -10.72
CA GLU A 239 11.80 -5.11 -10.86
C GLU A 239 12.76 -3.94 -11.10
N ASN A 240 12.48 -2.81 -10.45
CA ASN A 240 13.21 -1.56 -10.55
C ASN A 240 13.79 -1.16 -9.19
N GLU A 241 14.92 -1.78 -8.83
CA GLU A 241 15.57 -1.55 -7.54
C GLU A 241 16.41 -0.27 -7.55
N LEU A 242 16.08 0.66 -6.67
CA LEU A 242 16.81 1.91 -6.48
C LEU A 242 17.18 2.13 -5.01
N GLN A 243 18.32 2.74 -4.77
CA GLN A 243 18.71 3.22 -3.44
C GLN A 243 17.87 4.43 -3.04
N ASN A 244 17.47 4.52 -1.78
CA ASN A 244 16.69 5.65 -1.27
C ASN A 244 17.38 7.00 -1.55
N ILE A 245 18.70 7.08 -1.39
CA ILE A 245 19.46 8.32 -1.67
C ILE A 245 19.43 8.69 -3.16
N ALA A 246 19.46 7.72 -4.07
CA ALA A 246 19.40 7.97 -5.51
C ALA A 246 18.06 8.60 -5.91
N ILE A 247 16.95 8.12 -5.29
CA ILE A 247 15.61 8.69 -5.51
C ILE A 247 15.55 10.13 -5.02
N VAL A 248 16.05 10.40 -3.80
CA VAL A 248 16.04 11.75 -3.24
C VAL A 248 16.82 12.73 -4.13
N LYS A 249 18.02 12.33 -4.59
CA LYS A 249 18.82 13.15 -5.51
C LYS A 249 18.08 13.40 -6.84
N LYS A 250 17.48 12.36 -7.41
CA LYS A 250 16.70 12.48 -8.64
C LYS A 250 15.52 13.44 -8.50
N ILE A 251 14.79 13.41 -7.37
CA ILE A 251 13.71 14.38 -7.09
C ILE A 251 14.28 15.80 -7.01
N LEU A 252 15.36 16.00 -6.27
CA LEU A 252 15.99 17.31 -6.15
C LEU A 252 16.44 17.86 -7.51
N GLU A 253 17.07 17.03 -8.33
CA GLU A 253 17.48 17.37 -9.70
C GLU A 253 16.27 17.80 -10.55
N LYS A 254 15.20 16.97 -10.61
CA LYS A 254 13.98 17.26 -11.38
C LYS A 254 13.26 18.54 -10.89
N MET A 255 13.36 18.87 -9.61
CA MET A 255 12.79 20.08 -9.03
C MET A 255 13.73 21.30 -9.07
N GLY A 256 14.95 21.17 -9.60
CA GLY A 256 15.95 22.25 -9.60
C GLY A 256 16.40 22.67 -8.20
N LYS A 257 16.39 21.75 -7.22
CA LYS A 257 16.74 22.02 -5.81
C LYS A 257 18.13 21.48 -5.46
N SER A 258 18.77 22.12 -4.48
CA SER A 258 20.13 21.75 -4.07
C SER A 258 20.18 20.48 -3.23
N GLU A 259 21.16 19.59 -3.48
CA GLU A 259 21.48 18.45 -2.61
C GLU A 259 21.88 18.85 -1.17
N LYS A 260 22.19 20.13 -0.93
CA LYS A 260 22.43 20.65 0.43
C LYS A 260 21.19 20.53 1.33
N LEU A 261 20.01 20.27 0.77
CA LEU A 261 18.80 19.96 1.55
C LEU A 261 18.86 18.58 2.20
N ILE A 262 19.69 17.65 1.73
CA ILE A 262 19.83 16.33 2.33
C ILE A 262 20.47 16.44 3.72
N GLU A 263 19.86 15.76 4.69
CA GLU A 263 20.35 15.65 6.08
C GLU A 263 20.37 14.18 6.49
N TYR A 264 21.56 13.65 6.79
CA TYR A 264 21.67 12.26 7.23
C TYR A 264 21.34 12.15 8.73
N VAL A 265 20.42 11.25 9.06
CA VAL A 265 19.99 11.01 10.44
C VAL A 265 20.26 9.54 10.83
N LYS A 266 20.12 9.20 12.11
CA LYS A 266 20.32 7.83 12.60
C LYS A 266 19.40 6.86 11.88
N ASP A 267 19.93 5.68 11.58
CA ASP A 267 19.16 4.56 10.97
C ASP A 267 18.12 4.01 11.96
N ARG A 268 17.00 3.52 11.45
CA ARG A 268 15.96 2.95 12.31
C ARG A 268 16.34 1.54 12.77
N PRO A 269 15.86 1.09 13.95
CA PRO A 269 16.00 -0.31 14.37
C PRO A 269 15.34 -1.25 13.37
N GLY A 270 15.98 -2.40 13.09
CA GLY A 270 15.42 -3.41 12.18
C GLY A 270 15.32 -2.98 10.71
N GLU A 271 16.15 -2.02 10.27
CA GLU A 271 16.14 -1.57 8.87
C GLU A 271 16.60 -2.66 7.92
N ASP A 272 15.69 -3.11 7.07
CA ASP A 272 15.99 -4.01 5.98
C ASP A 272 16.80 -3.30 4.89
N LYS A 273 17.88 -3.92 4.44
CA LYS A 273 18.81 -3.29 3.48
C LYS A 273 18.36 -3.42 2.04
N ARG A 274 17.60 -4.48 1.70
CA ARG A 274 17.14 -4.71 0.33
C ARG A 274 15.87 -5.53 0.31
N TYR A 275 14.89 -5.07 -0.44
CA TYR A 275 13.73 -5.86 -0.86
C TYR A 275 13.81 -6.12 -2.36
N SER A 276 13.50 -7.35 -2.76
CA SER A 276 13.43 -7.75 -4.16
C SER A 276 12.40 -8.85 -4.33
N MET A 277 11.50 -8.69 -5.28
CA MET A 277 10.47 -9.66 -5.61
C MET A 277 10.48 -10.03 -7.08
N ASN A 278 10.23 -11.31 -7.35
CA ASN A 278 10.02 -11.86 -8.68
C ASN A 278 8.52 -11.87 -9.00
N SER A 279 8.11 -11.20 -10.08
CA SER A 279 6.73 -11.13 -10.56
C SER A 279 6.47 -11.97 -11.81
N SER A 280 7.31 -12.98 -12.09
CA SER A 280 7.17 -13.83 -13.28
C SER A 280 5.84 -14.58 -13.34
N LYS A 281 5.26 -14.96 -12.18
CA LYS A 281 3.99 -15.68 -12.10
C LYS A 281 2.84 -14.85 -12.65
N ILE A 282 2.65 -13.63 -12.18
CA ILE A 282 1.57 -12.76 -12.66
C ILE A 282 1.75 -12.41 -14.14
N ARG A 283 2.99 -12.20 -14.59
CA ARG A 283 3.30 -11.96 -16.01
C ARG A 283 2.93 -13.16 -16.88
N LYS A 284 3.29 -14.37 -16.46
CA LYS A 284 3.03 -15.60 -17.20
C LYS A 284 1.55 -15.99 -17.22
N GLU A 285 0.88 -15.88 -16.06
CA GLU A 285 -0.50 -16.36 -15.93
C GLU A 285 -1.55 -15.34 -16.39
N LEU A 286 -1.29 -14.04 -16.18
CA LEU A 286 -2.26 -12.97 -16.44
C LEU A 286 -1.81 -11.98 -17.53
N GLY A 287 -0.59 -12.10 -18.05
CA GLY A 287 -0.04 -11.20 -19.06
C GLY A 287 0.23 -9.78 -18.55
N TRP A 288 0.12 -9.57 -17.23
CA TRP A 288 0.35 -8.25 -16.64
C TRP A 288 1.83 -7.84 -16.73
N LYS A 289 2.06 -6.56 -16.95
CA LYS A 289 3.39 -5.92 -16.90
C LYS A 289 3.24 -4.44 -16.56
N CYS A 290 4.26 -3.85 -15.91
CA CYS A 290 4.33 -2.40 -15.72
C CYS A 290 4.29 -1.68 -17.07
N LYS A 291 3.53 -0.59 -17.14
CA LYS A 291 3.40 0.27 -18.33
C LYS A 291 4.09 1.61 -18.13
N VAL A 292 4.26 2.03 -16.88
CA VAL A 292 4.86 3.31 -16.51
C VAL A 292 6.27 3.04 -15.97
N ASP A 293 7.29 3.53 -16.66
CA ASP A 293 8.65 3.51 -16.14
C ASP A 293 8.79 4.45 -14.93
N PHE A 294 9.86 4.22 -14.15
CA PHE A 294 10.06 4.96 -12.89
C PHE A 294 10.17 6.47 -13.13
N ASP A 295 10.93 6.89 -14.14
CA ASP A 295 11.17 8.32 -14.39
C ASP A 295 9.89 9.04 -14.78
N LYS A 296 9.08 8.46 -15.65
CA LYS A 296 7.78 9.01 -16.03
C LYS A 296 6.80 9.03 -14.86
N GLY A 297 6.76 7.94 -14.07
CA GLY A 297 5.95 7.88 -12.87
C GLY A 297 6.36 8.93 -11.82
N LEU A 298 7.67 9.17 -11.70
CA LEU A 298 8.21 10.19 -10.80
C LEU A 298 7.85 11.61 -11.27
N ASP A 299 7.97 11.90 -12.57
CA ASP A 299 7.54 13.18 -13.14
C ASP A 299 6.05 13.45 -12.86
N ASN A 300 5.19 12.48 -13.17
CA ASN A 300 3.75 12.58 -12.89
C ASN A 300 3.48 12.78 -11.39
N THR A 301 4.30 12.17 -10.51
CA THR A 301 4.14 12.30 -9.07
C THR A 301 4.54 13.70 -8.61
N ILE A 302 5.69 14.21 -9.05
CA ILE A 302 6.17 15.57 -8.72
C ILE A 302 5.14 16.60 -9.19
N GLU A 303 4.72 16.53 -10.46
CA GLU A 303 3.72 17.42 -11.06
C GLU A 303 2.44 17.43 -10.21
N TRP A 304 1.92 16.23 -9.86
CA TRP A 304 0.71 16.13 -9.05
C TRP A 304 0.85 16.84 -7.68
N TYR A 305 1.99 16.65 -6.99
CA TYR A 305 2.20 17.30 -5.68
C TYR A 305 2.32 18.82 -5.80
N LEU A 306 2.93 19.33 -6.87
CA LEU A 306 3.05 20.77 -7.11
C LEU A 306 1.72 21.42 -7.52
N GLU A 307 0.88 20.71 -8.26
CA GLU A 307 -0.46 21.19 -8.66
C GLU A 307 -1.50 21.06 -7.53
N ASN A 308 -1.29 20.13 -6.58
CA ASN A 308 -2.26 19.85 -5.51
C ASN A 308 -1.72 20.26 -4.12
N ILE A 309 -1.20 21.48 -4.01
CA ILE A 309 -0.64 22.00 -2.76
C ILE A 309 -1.68 21.98 -1.63
N GLU A 310 -2.94 22.34 -1.90
CA GLU A 310 -4.04 22.33 -0.94
C GLU A 310 -4.34 20.93 -0.36
N TRP A 311 -3.97 19.88 -1.09
CA TRP A 311 -4.15 18.50 -0.61
C TRP A 311 -3.23 18.17 0.56
N TRP A 312 -2.00 18.70 0.57
CA TRP A 312 -0.97 18.37 1.56
C TRP A 312 -0.54 19.55 2.45
N GLN A 313 -0.88 20.82 2.12
CA GLN A 313 -0.42 21.99 2.87
C GLN A 313 -0.82 21.96 4.35
N ASP A 314 -1.99 21.37 4.67
CA ASP A 314 -2.49 21.22 6.03
C ASP A 314 -1.79 20.07 6.79
N SER A 315 -0.94 19.29 6.09
CA SER A 315 -0.14 18.28 6.75
C SER A 315 0.80 18.94 7.75
N GLU A 316 0.69 18.55 9.02
CA GLU A 316 1.52 19.13 10.07
C GLU A 316 3.01 18.80 9.81
N LEU A 317 3.73 19.75 9.23
CA LEU A 317 5.17 19.62 8.93
C LEU A 317 6.00 19.24 10.16
N SER A 318 5.57 19.68 11.34
CA SER A 318 6.18 19.28 12.61
C SER A 318 6.10 17.77 12.84
N LYS A 319 4.97 17.14 12.50
CA LYS A 319 4.81 15.67 12.58
C LYS A 319 5.64 14.97 11.51
N LEU A 320 5.71 15.51 10.30
CA LEU A 320 6.52 14.94 9.21
C LEU A 320 8.03 14.97 9.51
N LYS A 321 8.50 15.92 10.35
CA LYS A 321 9.89 16.00 10.82
C LYS A 321 10.20 15.02 11.95
N GLN A 322 9.19 14.54 12.66
CA GLN A 322 9.41 13.62 13.78
C GLN A 322 9.93 12.28 13.27
N ILE A 323 10.81 11.69 14.05
CA ILE A 323 11.28 10.33 13.89
C ILE A 323 10.61 9.51 15.00
N PRO A 324 9.53 8.74 14.68
CA PRO A 324 8.63 8.17 15.71
C PRO A 324 9.30 7.29 16.75
N TRP A 325 10.38 6.59 16.39
CA TRP A 325 11.09 5.69 17.33
C TRP A 325 12.18 6.38 18.17
N MET A 326 12.45 7.66 17.97
CA MET A 326 13.47 8.43 18.72
C MET A 326 12.88 9.21 19.89
N LYS A 327 11.70 8.79 20.39
CA LYS A 327 11.08 9.38 21.60
C LYS A 327 11.76 8.90 22.86
#